data_9706fb0521aee8c3009469537cce0008
#
_entry.id   9706fb0521aee8c3009469537cce0008
#
_cell.length_a   1.000
_cell.length_b   1.000
_cell.length_c   1.000
_cell.angle_alpha   90.00
_cell.angle_beta   90.00
_cell.angle_gamma   90.00
#
_symmetry.space_group_name_H-M   'P 1'
#
loop_
_entity.id
_entity.type
_entity.pdbx_description
1 polymer ?
#
loop_
_entity_poly.entity_id
_entity_poly.type
_entity_poly.pdbx_seq_one_letter_code
_entity_poly.pdbx_strand_id
1 'polypeptide(L)'
;MIEYQDLWNKVKDILEKKLAPNTFEQTFGEVKRVINFENGIIYILTPSNYIKHTINGAHYRNIENILSTVTNKKYKFKFICEDEIKISSPKQNYTKLSKNNLNLNYTFESFVVGESNKISYMTAIKVAQNPGYAFNPLYIFGGVGLGKTHLMQAIGNAISENNMDLKILYVQANEFLDDYTKSSREKDFKSWEEKYENIDVFLIDDIQMLTGKDGSQQQFFKLFNDLDNNNKQIIITSDRPAAKLNGFMDRLTSRFQTGVTVNIDHPDLPQRISILKQKQSELTNLNINEEILQYIAENFTDNVREL
;
A
#
# COMPACT_ATOMS: atom_id res chain seq x y z
N MET A 1 -6.96 26.35 6.55
CA MET A 1 -6.96 26.44 5.06
C MET A 1 -7.22 27.86 4.59
N ILE A 2 -8.28 28.55 5.04
CA ILE A 2 -8.61 29.95 4.64
C ILE A 2 -7.42 30.90 4.92
N GLU A 3 -6.80 30.83 6.09
CA GLU A 3 -5.62 31.66 6.46
C GLU A 3 -4.43 31.50 5.49
N TYR A 4 -4.16 30.30 5.01
CA TYR A 4 -3.05 30.03 4.09
C TYR A 4 -3.38 30.42 2.65
N GLN A 5 -4.67 30.35 2.25
CA GLN A 5 -5.13 30.86 0.98
C GLN A 5 -5.00 32.40 0.92
N ASP A 6 -5.36 33.09 1.99
CA ASP A 6 -5.20 34.53 2.12
C ASP A 6 -3.71 34.96 2.09
N LEU A 7 -2.84 34.15 2.71
CA LEU A 7 -1.39 34.37 2.66
C LEU A 7 -0.86 34.24 1.23
N TRP A 8 -1.29 33.20 0.50
CA TRP A 8 -0.93 33.02 -0.90
C TRP A 8 -1.42 34.17 -1.78
N ASN A 9 -2.66 34.59 -1.60
CA ASN A 9 -3.24 35.71 -2.34
C ASN A 9 -2.43 36.99 -2.13
N LYS A 10 -2.04 37.31 -0.89
CA LYS A 10 -1.17 38.47 -0.59
C LYS A 10 0.21 38.38 -1.27
N VAL A 11 0.83 37.21 -1.29
CA VAL A 11 2.10 37.00 -2.01
C VAL A 11 1.90 37.19 -3.51
N LYS A 12 0.79 36.70 -4.05
CA LYS A 12 0.44 36.82 -5.47
C LYS A 12 0.21 38.27 -5.88
N ASP A 13 -0.50 39.05 -5.08
CA ASP A 13 -0.73 40.50 -5.32
C ASP A 13 0.59 41.31 -5.35
N ILE A 14 1.57 40.91 -4.55
CA ILE A 14 2.89 41.54 -4.55
C ILE A 14 3.68 41.10 -5.79
N LEU A 15 3.59 39.85 -6.20
CA LEU A 15 4.25 39.36 -7.41
C LEU A 15 3.69 40.02 -8.67
N GLU A 16 2.39 40.23 -8.74
CA GLU A 16 1.72 40.95 -9.85
C GLU A 16 2.26 42.35 -10.04
N LYS A 17 2.52 43.07 -8.93
CA LYS A 17 3.11 44.41 -8.97
C LYS A 17 4.60 44.46 -9.30
N LYS A 18 5.31 43.34 -9.12
CA LYS A 18 6.78 43.24 -9.32
C LYS A 18 7.19 42.66 -10.67
N LEU A 19 6.31 41.89 -11.29
CA LEU A 19 6.58 41.22 -12.56
C LEU A 19 5.91 41.95 -13.74
N ALA A 20 6.48 41.75 -14.93
CA ALA A 20 5.82 42.23 -16.13
C ALA A 20 4.45 41.52 -16.31
N PRO A 21 3.38 42.20 -16.76
CA PRO A 21 2.04 41.64 -16.84
C PRO A 21 1.96 40.30 -17.58
N ASN A 22 2.63 40.18 -18.72
CA ASN A 22 2.68 38.93 -19.49
C ASN A 22 3.37 37.80 -18.74
N THR A 23 4.45 38.09 -18.01
CA THR A 23 5.18 37.09 -17.21
C THR A 23 4.33 36.61 -16.04
N PHE A 24 3.64 37.52 -15.37
CA PHE A 24 2.75 37.18 -14.26
C PHE A 24 1.60 36.31 -14.73
N GLU A 25 0.90 36.68 -15.78
CA GLU A 25 -0.25 35.96 -16.30
C GLU A 25 0.12 34.55 -16.75
N GLN A 26 1.23 34.40 -17.50
CA GLN A 26 1.70 33.09 -17.98
C GLN A 26 2.22 32.17 -16.85
N THR A 27 2.72 32.72 -15.75
CA THR A 27 3.34 31.91 -14.68
C THR A 27 2.42 31.74 -13.48
N PHE A 28 1.68 32.76 -13.08
CA PHE A 28 0.89 32.79 -11.84
C PHE A 28 -0.63 32.96 -12.08
N GLY A 29 -1.06 33.34 -13.29
CA GLY A 29 -2.45 33.62 -13.60
C GLY A 29 -3.39 32.49 -13.15
N GLU A 30 -3.07 31.26 -13.51
CA GLU A 30 -3.86 30.07 -13.19
C GLU A 30 -3.49 29.38 -11.87
N VAL A 31 -2.45 29.86 -11.17
CA VAL A 31 -2.02 29.30 -9.86
C VAL A 31 -2.86 29.90 -8.74
N LYS A 32 -4.05 29.32 -8.48
CA LYS A 32 -5.09 29.93 -7.62
C LYS A 32 -5.28 29.26 -6.26
N ARG A 33 -4.93 27.98 -6.10
CA ARG A 33 -5.44 27.18 -4.98
C ARG A 33 -4.34 26.64 -4.08
N VAL A 34 -4.43 26.96 -2.78
CA VAL A 34 -3.75 26.24 -1.71
C VAL A 34 -4.51 24.96 -1.42
N ILE A 35 -3.83 23.83 -1.45
CA ILE A 35 -4.47 22.51 -1.33
C ILE A 35 -4.15 21.81 -0.01
N ASN A 36 -3.00 22.11 0.61
CA ASN A 36 -2.62 21.50 1.89
C ASN A 36 -1.65 22.40 2.66
N PHE A 37 -1.55 22.16 3.99
CA PHE A 37 -0.53 22.73 4.88
C PHE A 37 -0.06 21.64 5.85
N GLU A 38 1.24 21.40 5.88
CA GLU A 38 1.85 20.40 6.74
C GLU A 38 3.28 20.78 7.12
N ASN A 39 3.64 20.65 8.39
CA ASN A 39 5.00 20.87 8.91
C ASN A 39 5.65 22.23 8.48
N GLY A 40 4.85 23.30 8.42
CA GLY A 40 5.33 24.62 7.99
C GLY A 40 5.43 24.80 6.47
N ILE A 41 4.98 23.82 5.68
CA ILE A 41 4.96 23.84 4.22
C ILE A 41 3.52 24.03 3.73
N ILE A 42 3.31 25.06 2.91
CA ILE A 42 2.04 25.36 2.23
C ILE A 42 2.12 24.81 0.80
N TYR A 43 1.23 23.90 0.47
CA TYR A 43 1.18 23.26 -0.84
C TYR A 43 0.23 24.02 -1.77
N ILE A 44 0.74 24.40 -2.95
CA ILE A 44 0.01 25.19 -3.94
C ILE A 44 -0.09 24.40 -5.24
N LEU A 45 -1.33 24.32 -5.78
CA LEU A 45 -1.61 23.64 -7.03
C LEU A 45 -1.19 24.50 -8.23
N THR A 46 -0.40 23.89 -9.12
CA THR A 46 -0.03 24.45 -10.42
C THR A 46 -0.73 23.68 -11.56
N PRO A 47 -1.14 24.37 -12.63
CA PRO A 47 -1.88 23.74 -13.73
C PRO A 47 -1.03 22.79 -14.59
N SER A 48 0.31 22.89 -14.54
CA SER A 48 1.22 22.02 -15.30
C SER A 48 2.60 21.90 -14.67
N ASN A 49 3.32 20.82 -15.03
CA ASN A 49 4.73 20.62 -14.66
C ASN A 49 5.64 21.72 -15.19
N TYR A 50 5.34 22.28 -16.36
CA TYR A 50 6.09 23.41 -16.95
C TYR A 50 6.03 24.63 -16.04
N ILE A 51 4.84 25.06 -15.62
CA ILE A 51 4.63 26.21 -14.72
C ILE A 51 5.31 25.95 -13.36
N LYS A 52 5.19 24.78 -12.80
CA LYS A 52 5.88 24.38 -11.57
C LYS A 52 7.41 24.54 -11.69
N HIS A 53 8.02 24.05 -12.77
CA HIS A 53 9.47 24.17 -12.99
C HIS A 53 9.88 25.63 -13.19
N THR A 54 9.09 26.41 -13.90
CA THR A 54 9.33 27.85 -14.09
C THR A 54 9.31 28.60 -12.76
N ILE A 55 8.32 28.35 -11.90
CA ILE A 55 8.23 28.97 -10.58
C ILE A 55 9.42 28.56 -9.70
N ASN A 56 9.73 27.29 -9.62
CA ASN A 56 10.83 26.79 -8.78
C ASN A 56 12.21 27.25 -9.27
N GLY A 57 12.42 27.36 -10.56
CA GLY A 57 13.70 27.82 -11.14
C GLY A 57 13.90 29.33 -11.11
N ALA A 58 12.91 30.09 -11.60
CA ALA A 58 13.08 31.52 -11.83
C ALA A 58 12.52 32.41 -10.71
N HIS A 59 11.47 31.97 -10.00
CA HIS A 59 10.69 32.86 -9.11
C HIS A 59 10.72 32.43 -7.63
N TYR A 60 11.23 31.26 -7.28
CA TYR A 60 11.15 30.73 -5.93
C TYR A 60 11.80 31.64 -4.88
N ARG A 61 13.01 32.17 -5.15
CA ARG A 61 13.69 33.11 -4.24
C ARG A 61 12.90 34.40 -4.02
N ASN A 62 12.24 34.91 -5.06
CA ASN A 62 11.41 36.11 -4.94
C ASN A 62 10.18 35.81 -4.06
N ILE A 63 9.59 34.63 -4.20
CA ILE A 63 8.47 34.18 -3.38
C ILE A 63 8.87 34.04 -1.92
N GLU A 64 10.03 33.43 -1.61
CA GLU A 64 10.54 33.33 -0.24
C GLU A 64 10.80 34.68 0.40
N ASN A 65 11.39 35.62 -0.35
CA ASN A 65 11.61 36.97 0.12
C ASN A 65 10.31 37.72 0.43
N ILE A 66 9.30 37.61 -0.44
CA ILE A 66 7.97 38.19 -0.22
C ILE A 66 7.31 37.54 0.98
N LEU A 67 7.35 36.20 1.08
CA LEU A 67 6.76 35.48 2.19
C LEU A 67 7.35 35.93 3.55
N SER A 68 8.67 36.15 3.62
CA SER A 68 9.33 36.66 4.83
C SER A 68 8.92 38.08 5.20
N THR A 69 8.48 38.88 4.23
CA THR A 69 7.98 40.26 4.49
C THR A 69 6.50 40.27 4.88
N VAL A 70 5.71 39.27 4.45
CA VAL A 70 4.27 39.21 4.71
C VAL A 70 3.95 38.49 6.02
N THR A 71 4.86 37.66 6.53
CA THR A 71 4.65 36.91 7.78
C THR A 71 5.95 36.73 8.56
N ASN A 72 5.88 36.84 9.88
CA ASN A 72 7.00 36.57 10.79
C ASN A 72 7.18 35.06 11.07
N LYS A 73 6.34 34.22 10.51
CA LYS A 73 6.44 32.76 10.68
C LYS A 73 7.29 32.15 9.56
N LYS A 74 8.08 31.14 9.88
CA LYS A 74 8.91 30.41 8.90
C LYS A 74 8.03 29.42 8.13
N TYR A 75 7.36 29.90 7.09
CA TYR A 75 6.65 29.05 6.14
C TYR A 75 7.48 28.82 4.87
N LYS A 76 7.19 27.72 4.16
CA LYS A 76 7.70 27.46 2.82
C LYS A 76 6.54 27.16 1.89
N PHE A 77 6.64 27.58 0.63
CA PHE A 77 5.71 27.13 -0.40
C PHE A 77 6.29 25.92 -1.15
N LYS A 78 5.45 24.97 -1.45
CA LYS A 78 5.77 23.85 -2.34
C LYS A 78 4.72 23.80 -3.44
N PHE A 79 5.18 23.94 -4.69
CA PHE A 79 4.34 23.91 -5.87
C PHE A 79 4.25 22.48 -6.39
N ILE A 80 3.00 21.98 -6.59
CA ILE A 80 2.72 20.64 -7.08
C ILE A 80 1.68 20.71 -8.18
N CYS A 81 1.70 19.82 -9.17
CA CYS A 81 0.70 19.79 -10.23
C CYS A 81 -0.33 18.66 -10.03
N GLU A 82 -1.43 18.67 -10.82
CA GLU A 82 -2.53 17.71 -10.68
C GLU A 82 -2.09 16.25 -10.84
N ASP A 83 -1.09 15.97 -11.66
CA ASP A 83 -0.53 14.62 -11.82
C ASP A 83 0.17 14.15 -10.54
N GLU A 84 0.75 15.07 -9.79
CA GLU A 84 1.35 14.79 -8.48
C GLU A 84 0.30 14.73 -7.37
N ILE A 85 -0.86 15.36 -7.54
CA ILE A 85 -2.02 15.20 -6.63
C ILE A 85 -2.67 13.85 -6.83
N LYS A 86 -2.68 13.31 -8.03
CA LYS A 86 -3.10 11.91 -8.27
C LYS A 86 -2.16 10.90 -7.60
N ILE A 87 -0.92 11.30 -7.34
CA ILE A 87 0.04 10.60 -6.49
C ILE A 87 -0.15 10.99 -5.01
N SER A 88 -0.71 12.17 -4.74
CA SER A 88 -1.03 12.72 -3.41
C SER A 88 -2.54 12.95 -3.23
N SER A 89 -3.38 12.05 -3.71
CA SER A 89 -4.80 11.97 -3.36
C SER A 89 -4.98 11.82 -1.85
N PRO A 90 -6.10 12.32 -1.26
CA PRO A 90 -6.19 12.69 0.15
C PRO A 90 -5.78 11.53 1.02
N LYS A 91 -4.73 11.76 1.83
CA LYS A 91 -4.23 10.78 2.80
C LYS A 91 -4.51 9.32 2.36
N GLN A 92 -3.90 8.86 1.28
CA GLN A 92 -3.30 7.57 1.45
C GLN A 92 -2.50 7.76 2.74
N ASN A 93 -3.00 7.20 3.81
CA ASN A 93 -2.20 6.93 4.98
C ASN A 93 -0.85 6.55 4.41
N TYR A 94 0.19 7.37 4.64
CA TYR A 94 1.53 6.86 4.49
C TYR A 94 1.44 5.54 5.21
N THR A 95 1.50 4.45 4.46
CA THR A 95 1.51 3.14 5.05
C THR A 95 2.67 3.26 6.01
N LYS A 96 2.39 3.39 7.32
CA LYS A 96 3.42 3.25 8.32
C LYS A 96 3.87 1.82 8.12
N LEU A 97 4.84 1.65 7.22
CA LEU A 97 5.46 0.36 7.07
C LEU A 97 6.12 0.10 8.40
N SER A 98 5.78 -0.99 9.00
CA SER A 98 6.50 -1.52 10.14
C SER A 98 7.95 -1.79 9.71
N LYS A 99 8.84 -2.03 10.65
CA LYS A 99 10.20 -2.51 10.35
C LYS A 99 10.23 -3.75 9.43
N ASN A 100 9.10 -4.42 9.29
CA ASN A 100 8.87 -5.67 8.56
C ASN A 100 8.21 -5.46 7.19
N ASN A 101 8.16 -4.25 6.64
CA ASN A 101 7.47 -3.88 5.40
C ASN A 101 5.95 -4.12 5.39
N LEU A 102 5.33 -4.33 6.55
CA LEU A 102 3.88 -4.51 6.66
C LEU A 102 3.15 -3.16 6.66
N ASN A 103 2.03 -3.11 5.98
CA ASN A 103 1.08 -2.01 6.06
C ASN A 103 0.33 -2.08 7.39
N LEU A 104 0.61 -1.15 8.31
CA LEU A 104 -0.01 -1.12 9.64
C LEU A 104 -1.53 -0.86 9.63
N ASN A 105 -2.10 -0.46 8.49
CA ASN A 105 -3.55 -0.31 8.35
C ASN A 105 -4.26 -1.64 8.03
N TYR A 106 -3.51 -2.68 7.64
CA TYR A 106 -4.08 -3.99 7.38
C TYR A 106 -4.11 -4.79 8.68
N THR A 107 -5.20 -4.63 9.41
CA THR A 107 -5.44 -5.31 10.68
C THR A 107 -6.68 -6.20 10.60
N PHE A 108 -6.87 -7.07 11.59
CA PHE A 108 -8.09 -7.86 11.68
C PHE A 108 -9.33 -7.01 11.93
N GLU A 109 -9.20 -5.89 12.64
CA GLU A 109 -10.28 -4.94 12.93
C GLU A 109 -10.73 -4.21 11.67
N SER A 110 -9.79 -3.89 10.77
CA SER A 110 -10.09 -3.23 9.51
C SER A 110 -10.51 -4.20 8.38
N PHE A 111 -10.54 -5.51 8.65
CA PHE A 111 -10.98 -6.52 7.70
C PHE A 111 -12.47 -6.84 7.88
N VAL A 112 -13.30 -6.49 6.89
CA VAL A 112 -14.74 -6.74 6.97
C VAL A 112 -15.05 -8.21 6.76
N VAL A 113 -15.60 -8.85 7.78
CA VAL A 113 -15.94 -10.28 7.77
C VAL A 113 -17.38 -10.48 7.26
N GLY A 114 -17.56 -11.42 6.35
CA GLY A 114 -18.84 -11.91 5.85
C GLY A 114 -18.77 -13.41 5.54
N GLU A 115 -19.83 -13.97 5.02
CA GLU A 115 -19.85 -15.41 4.72
C GLU A 115 -18.79 -15.83 3.68
N SER A 116 -18.43 -14.93 2.76
CA SER A 116 -17.45 -15.19 1.70
C SER A 116 -16.02 -15.38 2.21
N ASN A 117 -15.68 -14.89 3.41
CA ASN A 117 -14.31 -14.89 3.93
C ASN A 117 -14.18 -15.33 5.41
N LYS A 118 -15.28 -15.72 6.04
CA LYS A 118 -15.35 -16.07 7.46
C LYS A 118 -14.37 -17.18 7.85
N ILE A 119 -14.31 -18.26 7.05
CA ILE A 119 -13.41 -19.39 7.32
C ILE A 119 -11.95 -18.93 7.21
N SER A 120 -11.63 -18.15 6.17
CA SER A 120 -10.29 -17.61 5.95
C SER A 120 -9.87 -16.69 7.10
N TYR A 121 -10.78 -15.83 7.57
CA TYR A 121 -10.57 -14.94 8.70
C TYR A 121 -10.33 -15.71 10.02
N MET A 122 -11.17 -16.70 10.32
CA MET A 122 -11.02 -17.51 11.54
C MET A 122 -9.71 -18.31 11.53
N THR A 123 -9.34 -18.86 10.36
CA THR A 123 -8.06 -19.56 10.18
C THR A 123 -6.89 -18.62 10.38
N ALA A 124 -6.97 -17.42 9.82
CA ALA A 124 -5.93 -16.39 9.96
C ALA A 124 -5.71 -15.98 11.43
N ILE A 125 -6.77 -15.80 12.21
CA ILE A 125 -6.65 -15.55 13.66
C ILE A 125 -5.94 -16.69 14.37
N LYS A 126 -6.26 -17.96 14.06
CA LYS A 126 -5.60 -19.11 14.67
C LYS A 126 -4.12 -19.17 14.36
N VAL A 127 -3.73 -18.85 13.12
CA VAL A 127 -2.31 -18.76 12.71
C VAL A 127 -1.62 -17.63 13.47
N ALA A 128 -2.25 -16.47 13.59
CA ALA A 128 -1.68 -15.35 14.33
C ALA A 128 -1.46 -15.63 15.82
N GLN A 129 -2.34 -16.45 16.43
CA GLN A 129 -2.24 -16.85 17.84
C GLN A 129 -1.13 -17.87 18.12
N ASN A 130 -0.82 -18.77 17.16
CA ASN A 130 0.15 -19.86 17.33
C ASN A 130 0.96 -20.06 16.03
N PRO A 131 1.83 -19.11 15.66
CA PRO A 131 2.61 -19.20 14.43
C PRO A 131 3.57 -20.38 14.46
N GLY A 132 3.69 -21.10 13.34
CA GLY A 132 4.52 -22.29 13.17
C GLY A 132 3.89 -23.61 13.65
N TYR A 133 2.83 -23.55 14.45
CA TYR A 133 2.21 -24.73 15.03
C TYR A 133 0.77 -24.99 14.55
N ALA A 134 0.01 -23.92 14.32
CA ALA A 134 -1.36 -24.02 13.81
C ALA A 134 -1.37 -23.73 12.32
N PHE A 135 -1.68 -24.70 11.49
CA PHE A 135 -1.89 -24.48 10.05
C PHE A 135 -0.64 -23.92 9.31
N ASN A 136 0.38 -24.72 9.14
CA ASN A 136 1.59 -24.36 8.42
C ASN A 136 1.86 -25.33 7.24
N PRO A 137 2.01 -24.82 5.99
CA PRO A 137 1.75 -23.45 5.57
C PRO A 137 0.27 -23.06 5.58
N LEU A 138 -0.02 -21.77 5.66
CA LEU A 138 -1.33 -21.22 5.33
C LEU A 138 -1.33 -20.73 3.88
N TYR A 139 -2.20 -21.31 3.05
CA TYR A 139 -2.36 -20.93 1.65
C TYR A 139 -3.72 -20.24 1.45
N ILE A 140 -3.69 -18.93 1.15
CA ILE A 140 -4.87 -18.10 0.95
C ILE A 140 -5.05 -17.85 -0.55
N PHE A 141 -6.13 -18.29 -1.13
CA PHE A 141 -6.39 -18.00 -2.54
C PHE A 141 -7.74 -17.31 -2.74
N GLY A 142 -7.93 -16.73 -3.93
CA GLY A 142 -9.15 -16.02 -4.31
C GLY A 142 -8.91 -15.04 -5.44
N GLY A 143 -9.96 -14.49 -6.02
CA GLY A 143 -9.90 -13.52 -7.10
C GLY A 143 -9.05 -12.29 -6.79
N VAL A 144 -8.77 -11.49 -7.81
CA VAL A 144 -8.05 -10.22 -7.65
C VAL A 144 -8.90 -9.24 -6.85
N GLY A 145 -8.26 -8.50 -5.92
CA GLY A 145 -8.94 -7.45 -5.15
C GLY A 145 -9.88 -7.91 -4.05
N LEU A 146 -9.88 -9.19 -3.66
CA LEU A 146 -10.79 -9.74 -2.62
C LEU A 146 -10.25 -9.63 -1.18
N GLY A 147 -9.06 -9.04 -0.97
CA GLY A 147 -8.51 -8.81 0.38
C GLY A 147 -7.48 -9.85 0.84
N LYS A 148 -6.92 -10.70 -0.03
CA LYS A 148 -5.87 -11.67 0.32
C LYS A 148 -4.65 -11.03 1.00
N THR A 149 -4.10 -10.00 0.37
CA THR A 149 -2.96 -9.21 0.90
C THR A 149 -3.30 -8.58 2.23
N HIS A 150 -4.51 -8.05 2.40
CA HIS A 150 -4.97 -7.47 3.66
C HIS A 150 -4.97 -8.54 4.77
N LEU A 151 -5.62 -9.68 4.53
CA LEU A 151 -5.71 -10.75 5.53
C LEU A 151 -4.33 -11.32 5.90
N MET A 152 -3.45 -11.53 4.90
CA MET A 152 -2.07 -11.95 5.12
C MET A 152 -1.30 -10.95 5.99
N GLN A 153 -1.38 -9.67 5.69
CA GLN A 153 -0.66 -8.65 6.45
C GLN A 153 -1.28 -8.40 7.84
N ALA A 154 -2.59 -8.60 7.99
CA ALA A 154 -3.24 -8.59 9.30
C ALA A 154 -2.68 -9.68 10.23
N ILE A 155 -2.40 -10.88 9.70
CA ILE A 155 -1.71 -11.92 10.47
C ILE A 155 -0.33 -11.43 10.90
N GLY A 156 0.46 -10.89 9.96
CA GLY A 156 1.80 -10.38 10.25
C GLY A 156 1.81 -9.28 11.31
N ASN A 157 0.89 -8.31 11.21
CA ASN A 157 0.75 -7.23 12.18
C ASN A 157 0.37 -7.77 13.57
N ALA A 158 -0.62 -8.66 13.65
CA ALA A 158 -1.03 -9.25 14.92
C ALA A 158 0.08 -10.09 15.60
N ILE A 159 0.87 -10.83 14.81
CA ILE A 159 2.03 -11.56 15.35
C ILE A 159 3.09 -10.56 15.87
N SER A 160 3.37 -9.50 15.11
CA SER A 160 4.35 -8.46 15.50
C SER A 160 3.96 -7.72 16.77
N GLU A 161 2.67 -7.47 16.97
CA GLU A 161 2.15 -6.82 18.18
C GLU A 161 2.24 -7.74 19.41
N ASN A 162 1.94 -9.03 19.22
CA ASN A 162 1.94 -10.01 20.30
C ASN A 162 3.35 -10.49 20.70
N ASN A 163 4.31 -10.45 19.77
CA ASN A 163 5.68 -10.91 19.99
C ASN A 163 6.67 -10.09 19.14
N MET A 164 7.29 -9.09 19.76
CA MET A 164 8.21 -8.15 19.11
C MET A 164 9.56 -8.78 18.71
N ASP A 165 9.90 -9.94 19.25
CA ASP A 165 11.20 -10.61 19.02
C ASP A 165 11.19 -11.46 17.74
N LEU A 166 9.99 -11.77 17.19
CA LEU A 166 9.88 -12.56 15.98
C LEU A 166 10.25 -11.73 14.74
N LYS A 167 11.15 -12.29 13.92
CA LYS A 167 11.50 -11.71 12.63
C LYS A 167 10.46 -12.08 11.59
N ILE A 168 9.64 -11.10 11.21
CA ILE A 168 8.61 -11.25 10.19
C ILE A 168 9.14 -10.65 8.89
N LEU A 169 9.01 -11.36 7.79
CA LEU A 169 9.35 -10.87 6.46
C LEU A 169 8.14 -10.98 5.54
N TYR A 170 7.68 -9.84 5.04
CA TYR A 170 6.70 -9.75 3.96
C TYR A 170 7.41 -9.40 2.65
N VAL A 171 7.14 -10.15 1.60
CA VAL A 171 7.62 -9.87 0.24
C VAL A 171 6.53 -10.19 -0.78
N GLN A 172 6.53 -9.47 -1.89
CA GLN A 172 5.82 -9.87 -3.10
C GLN A 172 6.66 -10.89 -3.87
N ALA A 173 6.02 -11.85 -4.55
CA ALA A 173 6.75 -12.86 -5.31
C ALA A 173 7.64 -12.26 -6.43
N ASN A 174 7.25 -11.11 -7.00
CA ASN A 174 8.11 -10.37 -7.93
C ASN A 174 9.39 -9.85 -7.25
N GLU A 175 9.29 -9.31 -6.04
CA GLU A 175 10.44 -8.84 -5.26
C GLU A 175 11.39 -10.01 -4.95
N PHE A 176 10.85 -11.15 -4.53
CA PHE A 176 11.62 -12.37 -4.34
C PHE A 176 12.36 -12.80 -5.62
N LEU A 177 11.68 -12.75 -6.78
CA LEU A 177 12.26 -13.04 -8.10
C LEU A 177 13.41 -12.08 -8.44
N ASP A 178 13.22 -10.80 -8.21
CA ASP A 178 14.20 -9.76 -8.50
C ASP A 178 15.43 -9.90 -7.61
N ASP A 179 15.25 -10.11 -6.31
CA ASP A 179 16.32 -10.34 -5.34
C ASP A 179 17.16 -11.56 -5.73
N TYR A 180 16.53 -12.67 -6.05
CA TYR A 180 17.23 -13.89 -6.48
C TYR A 180 17.96 -13.68 -7.81
N THR A 181 17.32 -13.06 -8.79
CA THR A 181 17.92 -12.84 -10.13
C THR A 181 19.12 -11.91 -10.01
N LYS A 182 19.05 -10.87 -9.19
CA LYS A 182 20.14 -9.95 -8.91
C LYS A 182 21.32 -10.69 -8.27
N SER A 183 21.07 -11.41 -7.19
CA SER A 183 22.13 -12.17 -6.47
C SER A 183 22.79 -13.23 -7.35
N SER A 184 22.01 -13.89 -8.20
CA SER A 184 22.52 -14.88 -9.17
C SER A 184 23.40 -14.25 -10.25
N ARG A 185 23.02 -13.06 -10.76
CA ARG A 185 23.77 -12.32 -11.78
C ARG A 185 25.09 -11.78 -11.21
N GLU A 186 25.04 -11.21 -10.01
CA GLU A 186 26.19 -10.63 -9.33
C GLU A 186 27.09 -11.70 -8.69
N LYS A 187 26.63 -12.96 -8.60
CA LYS A 187 27.26 -14.07 -7.87
C LYS A 187 27.54 -13.74 -6.41
N ASP A 188 26.72 -12.85 -5.85
CA ASP A 188 26.77 -12.44 -4.45
C ASP A 188 25.41 -12.73 -3.81
N PHE A 189 25.38 -13.77 -3.01
CA PHE A 189 24.18 -14.19 -2.28
C PHE A 189 24.13 -13.65 -0.85
N LYS A 190 25.15 -12.91 -0.41
CA LYS A 190 25.24 -12.46 0.98
C LYS A 190 24.05 -11.58 1.38
N SER A 191 23.72 -10.59 0.57
CA SER A 191 22.56 -9.70 0.84
C SER A 191 21.23 -10.46 0.77
N TRP A 192 21.13 -11.46 -0.10
CA TRP A 192 19.96 -12.33 -0.19
C TRP A 192 19.83 -13.19 1.07
N GLU A 193 20.92 -13.84 1.51
CA GLU A 193 20.96 -14.63 2.74
C GLU A 193 20.61 -13.78 3.95
N GLU A 194 21.22 -12.60 4.12
CA GLU A 194 20.90 -11.67 5.22
C GLU A 194 19.42 -11.30 5.30
N LYS A 195 18.74 -11.17 4.13
CA LYS A 195 17.31 -10.85 4.06
C LYS A 195 16.43 -12.04 4.41
N TYR A 196 16.74 -13.22 3.87
CA TYR A 196 15.90 -14.42 3.93
C TYR A 196 16.29 -15.42 5.00
N GLU A 197 17.43 -15.22 5.70
CA GLU A 197 17.84 -16.03 6.85
C GLU A 197 17.21 -15.54 8.16
N ASN A 198 17.11 -16.45 9.12
CA ASN A 198 16.61 -16.18 10.47
C ASN A 198 15.21 -15.55 10.51
N ILE A 199 14.35 -15.94 9.59
CA ILE A 199 12.95 -15.54 9.55
C ILE A 199 12.14 -16.47 10.43
N ASP A 200 11.22 -15.92 11.24
CA ASP A 200 10.28 -16.69 12.06
C ASP A 200 8.91 -16.80 11.40
N VAL A 201 8.52 -15.75 10.64
CA VAL A 201 7.25 -15.71 9.89
C VAL A 201 7.52 -15.17 8.50
N PHE A 202 7.25 -15.97 7.50
CA PHE A 202 7.44 -15.65 6.09
C PHE A 202 6.11 -15.47 5.38
N LEU A 203 5.89 -14.28 4.83
CA LEU A 203 4.68 -13.88 4.12
C LEU A 203 5.05 -13.62 2.66
N ILE A 204 4.59 -14.44 1.73
CA ILE A 204 4.81 -14.25 0.30
C ILE A 204 3.50 -14.02 -0.45
N ASP A 205 3.38 -12.86 -1.08
CA ASP A 205 2.17 -12.41 -1.76
C ASP A 205 2.25 -12.69 -3.26
N ASP A 206 1.12 -13.10 -3.85
CA ASP A 206 0.97 -13.36 -5.29
C ASP A 206 1.97 -14.38 -5.86
N ILE A 207 2.06 -15.55 -5.23
CA ILE A 207 3.02 -16.62 -5.58
C ILE A 207 2.97 -17.03 -7.07
N GLN A 208 1.81 -16.87 -7.75
CA GLN A 208 1.65 -17.18 -9.18
C GLN A 208 2.64 -16.42 -10.07
N MET A 209 3.23 -15.32 -9.59
CA MET A 209 4.25 -14.55 -10.34
C MET A 209 5.56 -15.34 -10.56
N LEU A 210 5.78 -16.43 -9.80
CA LEU A 210 6.91 -17.35 -10.01
C LEU A 210 6.63 -18.40 -11.08
N THR A 211 5.46 -18.38 -11.75
CA THR A 211 5.13 -19.33 -12.81
C THR A 211 6.17 -19.33 -13.91
N GLY A 212 6.70 -20.51 -14.28
CA GLY A 212 7.71 -20.66 -15.33
C GLY A 212 9.09 -20.08 -14.99
N LYS A 213 9.36 -19.78 -13.72
CA LYS A 213 10.65 -19.25 -13.23
C LYS A 213 11.40 -20.33 -12.46
N ASP A 214 11.86 -21.39 -13.16
CA ASP A 214 12.39 -22.60 -12.56
C ASP A 214 13.50 -22.35 -11.53
N GLY A 215 14.47 -21.47 -11.82
CA GLY A 215 15.55 -21.12 -10.89
C GLY A 215 15.04 -20.51 -9.58
N SER A 216 14.09 -19.57 -9.70
CA SER A 216 13.47 -18.93 -8.53
C SER A 216 12.57 -19.89 -7.76
N GLN A 217 11.86 -20.79 -8.44
CA GLN A 217 11.08 -21.84 -7.79
C GLN A 217 11.98 -22.83 -7.03
N GLN A 218 13.15 -23.19 -7.58
CA GLN A 218 14.12 -24.03 -6.88
C GLN A 218 14.63 -23.37 -5.60
N GLN A 219 14.97 -22.09 -5.67
CA GLN A 219 15.43 -21.34 -4.52
C GLN A 219 14.32 -21.16 -3.47
N PHE A 220 13.09 -20.86 -3.93
CA PHE A 220 11.94 -20.79 -3.06
C PHE A 220 11.66 -22.15 -2.37
N PHE A 221 11.80 -23.26 -3.09
CA PHE A 221 11.63 -24.60 -2.52
C PHE A 221 12.66 -24.89 -1.43
N LYS A 222 13.92 -24.45 -1.60
CA LYS A 222 14.95 -24.58 -0.56
C LYS A 222 14.56 -23.77 0.67
N LEU A 223 14.24 -22.49 0.49
CA LEU A 223 13.80 -21.61 1.59
C LEU A 223 12.57 -22.18 2.32
N PHE A 224 11.57 -22.65 1.56
CA PHE A 224 10.37 -23.26 2.11
C PHE A 224 10.71 -24.45 3.03
N ASN A 225 11.54 -25.38 2.56
CA ASN A 225 11.92 -26.54 3.37
C ASN A 225 12.73 -26.14 4.62
N ASP A 226 13.60 -25.15 4.51
CA ASP A 226 14.39 -24.65 5.65
C ASP A 226 13.48 -24.04 6.72
N LEU A 227 12.46 -23.28 6.31
CA LEU A 227 11.46 -22.69 7.21
C LEU A 227 10.56 -23.78 7.84
N ASP A 228 10.03 -24.68 7.02
CA ASP A 228 9.12 -25.76 7.45
C ASP A 228 9.81 -26.70 8.46
N ASN A 229 11.03 -27.12 8.17
CA ASN A 229 11.82 -27.98 9.05
C ASN A 229 12.15 -27.34 10.42
N ASN A 230 12.16 -26.01 10.48
CA ASN A 230 12.41 -25.26 11.70
C ASN A 230 11.11 -24.74 12.37
N ASN A 231 9.95 -25.25 11.96
CA ASN A 231 8.63 -24.82 12.44
C ASN A 231 8.39 -23.32 12.34
N LYS A 232 8.94 -22.66 11.31
CA LYS A 232 8.71 -21.26 11.01
C LYS A 232 7.39 -21.11 10.23
N GLN A 233 6.60 -20.09 10.56
CA GLN A 233 5.32 -19.90 9.89
C GLN A 233 5.49 -19.43 8.45
N ILE A 234 4.82 -20.10 7.53
CA ILE A 234 4.77 -19.74 6.11
C ILE A 234 3.32 -19.36 5.74
N ILE A 235 3.13 -18.21 5.13
CA ILE A 235 1.82 -17.75 4.63
C ILE A 235 2.00 -17.35 3.16
N ILE A 236 1.14 -17.90 2.31
CA ILE A 236 1.21 -17.75 0.85
C ILE A 236 -0.12 -17.23 0.35
N THR A 237 -0.11 -16.22 -0.53
CA THR A 237 -1.32 -15.86 -1.28
C THR A 237 -1.20 -16.22 -2.75
N SER A 238 -2.36 -16.45 -3.38
CA SER A 238 -2.46 -16.73 -4.82
C SER A 238 -3.81 -16.27 -5.39
N ASP A 239 -3.85 -16.08 -6.70
CA ASP A 239 -5.09 -15.83 -7.44
C ASP A 239 -5.92 -17.13 -7.67
N ARG A 240 -5.33 -18.31 -7.40
CA ARG A 240 -5.92 -19.62 -7.65
C ARG A 240 -5.44 -20.68 -6.67
N PRO A 241 -6.18 -21.79 -6.49
CA PRO A 241 -5.74 -22.90 -5.63
C PRO A 241 -4.44 -23.53 -6.13
N ALA A 242 -3.61 -24.06 -5.20
CA ALA A 242 -2.31 -24.63 -5.49
C ALA A 242 -2.32 -25.71 -6.60
N ALA A 243 -3.35 -26.53 -6.61
CA ALA A 243 -3.52 -27.57 -7.66
C ALA A 243 -3.73 -27.01 -9.09
N LYS A 244 -4.06 -25.72 -9.22
CA LYS A 244 -4.23 -25.03 -10.51
C LYS A 244 -3.05 -24.10 -10.88
N LEU A 245 -1.94 -24.18 -10.16
CA LEU A 245 -0.71 -23.45 -10.47
C LEU A 245 0.07 -24.15 -11.60
N ASN A 246 -0.40 -23.97 -12.84
CA ASN A 246 0.29 -24.51 -14.00
C ASN A 246 1.68 -23.85 -14.16
N GLY A 247 2.72 -24.63 -14.47
CA GLY A 247 4.09 -24.13 -14.59
C GLY A 247 4.84 -23.97 -13.27
N PHE A 248 4.27 -24.52 -12.19
CA PHE A 248 4.99 -24.75 -10.93
C PHE A 248 5.53 -26.18 -10.87
N MET A 249 6.61 -26.36 -10.14
CA MET A 249 7.14 -27.67 -9.81
C MET A 249 6.15 -28.43 -8.92
N ASP A 250 5.83 -29.67 -9.26
CA ASP A 250 4.88 -30.52 -8.51
C ASP A 250 5.22 -30.62 -7.02
N ARG A 251 6.51 -30.66 -6.68
CA ARG A 251 6.98 -30.68 -5.30
C ARG A 251 6.60 -29.43 -4.50
N LEU A 252 6.52 -28.22 -5.15
CA LEU A 252 6.07 -27.01 -4.48
C LEU A 252 4.56 -27.01 -4.27
N THR A 253 3.79 -27.34 -5.31
CA THR A 253 2.33 -27.39 -5.21
C THR A 253 1.87 -28.45 -4.19
N SER A 254 2.58 -29.57 -4.10
CA SER A 254 2.38 -30.57 -3.07
C SER A 254 2.66 -30.03 -1.66
N ARG A 255 3.74 -29.27 -1.47
CA ARG A 255 4.07 -28.63 -0.18
C ARG A 255 3.02 -27.59 0.22
N PHE A 256 2.49 -26.81 -0.72
CA PHE A 256 1.43 -25.85 -0.41
C PHE A 256 0.15 -26.50 0.13
N GLN A 257 -0.07 -27.76 -0.20
CA GLN A 257 -1.23 -28.54 0.22
C GLN A 257 -1.03 -29.31 1.54
N THR A 258 0.19 -29.34 2.11
CA THR A 258 0.44 -30.03 3.39
C THR A 258 -0.20 -29.32 4.58
N GLY A 259 -0.36 -28.02 4.50
CA GLY A 259 -1.00 -27.20 5.53
C GLY A 259 -2.49 -26.98 5.28
N VAL A 260 -2.95 -25.78 5.50
CA VAL A 260 -4.34 -25.40 5.31
C VAL A 260 -4.49 -24.44 4.14
N THR A 261 -5.44 -24.77 3.26
CA THR A 261 -5.83 -23.92 2.13
C THR A 261 -7.20 -23.31 2.41
N VAL A 262 -7.29 -21.98 2.30
CA VAL A 262 -8.53 -21.22 2.49
C VAL A 262 -8.82 -20.34 1.28
N ASN A 263 -10.12 -20.21 0.96
CA ASN A 263 -10.60 -19.38 -0.14
C ASN A 263 -11.19 -18.07 0.38
N ILE A 264 -10.98 -17.00 -0.35
CA ILE A 264 -11.72 -15.74 -0.19
C ILE A 264 -12.57 -15.58 -1.45
N ASP A 265 -13.87 -15.71 -1.29
CA ASP A 265 -14.84 -15.56 -2.37
C ASP A 265 -15.30 -14.10 -2.51
N HIS A 266 -16.07 -13.84 -3.58
CA HIS A 266 -16.69 -12.52 -3.80
C HIS A 266 -17.65 -12.20 -2.66
N PRO A 267 -17.59 -10.96 -2.11
CA PRO A 267 -18.49 -10.54 -1.06
C PRO A 267 -19.93 -10.43 -1.58
N ASP A 268 -20.89 -10.83 -0.77
CA ASP A 268 -22.31 -10.60 -1.02
C ASP A 268 -22.69 -9.11 -0.87
N LEU A 269 -23.90 -8.73 -1.24
CA LEU A 269 -24.35 -7.34 -1.18
C LEU A 269 -24.27 -6.73 0.23
N PRO A 270 -24.72 -7.39 1.30
CA PRO A 270 -24.57 -6.90 2.66
C PRO A 270 -23.11 -6.66 3.06
N GLN A 271 -22.21 -7.57 2.67
CA GLN A 271 -20.79 -7.44 2.96
C GLN A 271 -20.17 -6.29 2.17
N ARG A 272 -20.52 -6.07 0.89
CA ARG A 272 -20.07 -4.93 0.10
C ARG A 272 -20.50 -3.60 0.72
N ILE A 273 -21.75 -3.49 1.16
CA ILE A 273 -22.24 -2.30 1.88
C ILE A 273 -21.44 -2.06 3.17
N SER A 274 -21.13 -3.12 3.91
CA SER A 274 -20.33 -3.02 5.14
C SER A 274 -18.90 -2.54 4.84
N ILE A 275 -18.28 -3.01 3.75
CA ILE A 275 -16.96 -2.56 3.29
C ILE A 275 -17.00 -1.07 2.93
N LEU A 276 -18.02 -0.62 2.21
CA LEU A 276 -18.18 0.79 1.86
C LEU A 276 -18.38 1.69 3.09
N LYS A 277 -19.20 1.25 4.06
CA LYS A 277 -19.38 1.95 5.34
C LYS A 277 -18.08 2.08 6.12
N GLN A 278 -17.29 1.01 6.18
CA GLN A 278 -15.97 1.05 6.81
C GLN A 278 -15.03 2.03 6.10
N LYS A 279 -14.93 1.97 4.78
CA LYS A 279 -14.10 2.92 4.00
C LYS A 279 -14.57 4.36 4.17
N GLN A 280 -15.88 4.59 4.23
CA GLN A 280 -16.43 5.92 4.52
C GLN A 280 -15.99 6.43 5.89
N SER A 281 -15.97 5.58 6.92
CA SER A 281 -15.54 5.97 8.26
C SER A 281 -14.05 6.35 8.34
N GLU A 282 -13.22 5.82 7.45
CA GLU A 282 -11.80 6.16 7.32
C GLU A 282 -11.58 7.52 6.63
N LEU A 283 -12.57 8.01 5.86
CA LEU A 283 -12.53 9.27 5.13
C LEU A 283 -13.19 10.38 5.97
N THR A 284 -12.42 11.13 6.71
CA THR A 284 -12.82 12.09 7.77
C THR A 284 -13.81 13.20 7.38
N ASN A 285 -14.22 13.31 6.10
CA ASN A 285 -15.14 14.38 5.63
C ASN A 285 -16.18 13.89 4.61
N LEU A 286 -16.34 12.60 4.44
CA LEU A 286 -17.27 12.05 3.44
C LEU A 286 -18.49 11.45 4.17
N ASN A 287 -19.64 12.08 4.03
CA ASN A 287 -20.91 11.51 4.48
C ASN A 287 -21.75 11.16 3.25
N ILE A 288 -21.69 9.89 2.83
CA ILE A 288 -22.45 9.38 1.68
C ILE A 288 -23.76 8.79 2.22
N ASN A 289 -24.88 9.14 1.60
CA ASN A 289 -26.18 8.58 1.94
C ASN A 289 -26.20 7.07 1.72
N GLU A 290 -26.93 6.33 2.55
CA GLU A 290 -27.04 4.87 2.50
C GLU A 290 -27.57 4.36 1.15
N GLU A 291 -28.48 5.08 0.51
CA GLU A 291 -28.99 4.78 -0.84
C GLU A 291 -27.87 4.79 -1.90
N ILE A 292 -26.92 5.73 -1.77
CA ILE A 292 -25.78 5.82 -2.69
C ILE A 292 -24.80 4.67 -2.42
N LEU A 293 -24.55 4.33 -1.16
CA LEU A 293 -23.70 3.17 -0.80
C LEU A 293 -24.29 1.88 -1.33
N GLN A 294 -25.62 1.72 -1.22
CA GLN A 294 -26.32 0.57 -1.77
C GLN A 294 -26.19 0.52 -3.29
N TYR A 295 -26.43 1.64 -3.98
CA TYR A 295 -26.29 1.73 -5.44
C TYR A 295 -24.87 1.38 -5.90
N ILE A 296 -23.83 1.87 -5.22
CA ILE A 296 -22.44 1.50 -5.51
C ILE A 296 -22.25 0.00 -5.30
N ALA A 297 -22.69 -0.55 -4.15
CA ALA A 297 -22.54 -1.96 -3.82
C ALA A 297 -23.26 -2.89 -4.82
N GLU A 298 -24.38 -2.48 -5.40
CA GLU A 298 -25.13 -3.24 -6.42
C GLU A 298 -24.43 -3.27 -7.77
N ASN A 299 -23.73 -2.18 -8.14
CA ASN A 299 -23.13 -2.02 -9.47
C ASN A 299 -21.66 -2.44 -9.54
N PHE A 300 -20.93 -2.47 -8.40
CA PHE A 300 -19.53 -2.90 -8.34
C PHE A 300 -19.43 -4.25 -7.61
N THR A 301 -19.46 -5.33 -8.38
CA THR A 301 -19.56 -6.70 -7.86
C THR A 301 -18.28 -7.50 -7.97
N ASP A 302 -17.36 -7.10 -8.86
CA ASP A 302 -16.25 -7.94 -9.29
C ASP A 302 -15.10 -7.99 -8.28
N ASN A 303 -14.78 -6.88 -7.64
CA ASN A 303 -13.73 -6.87 -6.63
C ASN A 303 -13.88 -5.71 -5.64
N VAL A 304 -13.31 -5.88 -4.44
CA VAL A 304 -13.34 -4.89 -3.35
C VAL A 304 -12.44 -3.68 -3.62
N ARG A 305 -11.50 -3.79 -4.55
CA ARG A 305 -10.59 -2.68 -4.89
C ARG A 305 -11.30 -1.60 -5.71
N GLU A 306 -12.36 -1.96 -6.42
CA GLU A 306 -13.17 -1.03 -7.22
C GLU A 306 -14.28 -0.37 -6.39
N LEU A 307 -14.67 -0.98 -5.27
CA LEU A 307 -15.54 -0.36 -4.27
C LEU A 307 -14.83 0.82 -3.58
#